data_4d1cf0c1a82423cc109886ddb4cf4f29
#
_entry.id   4d1cf0c1a82423cc109886ddb4cf4f29
#
_cell.length_a   1.000
_cell.length_b   1.000
_cell.length_c   1.000
_cell.angle_alpha   90.00
_cell.angle_beta   90.00
_cell.angle_gamma   90.00
#
_symmetry.space_group_name_H-M   'P 1'
#
loop_
_entity.id
_entity.type
_entity.pdbx_description
1 polymer ?
#
loop_
_entity_poly.entity_id
_entity_poly.type
_entity_poly.pdbx_seq_one_letter_code
_entity_poly.pdbx_strand_id
1 'polypeptide(L)'
;TKTLSSYYKEPDRIAHKVLADRIGERDPGNKPQVNDRVPFIYIETKGKVTLQGDRIEHPSFIREHKLKPDYEFYITNQIMKPVCQIYALSLEKLPGYTEQMNVFEHMYEKYVKEGKLPHKAIKLVLEKKQKVASNLIFGDILRETRNKRLGNREITKWFTQKNIISTESKKKVKNKLHKSSKILNKEYDSDFESEDYDSDE
;
A
#
# COMPACT_ATOMS: atom_id res chain seq x y z
N THR A 1 22.27 -17.21 -22.55
CA THR A 1 22.63 -15.91 -21.98
C THR A 1 24.08 -15.64 -22.18
N LYS A 2 24.44 -14.45 -22.70
CA LYS A 2 25.85 -14.08 -22.91
C LYS A 2 26.48 -13.90 -21.53
N THR A 3 27.38 -14.79 -21.16
CA THR A 3 28.02 -14.79 -19.83
C THR A 3 29.45 -14.25 -19.85
N LEU A 4 30.03 -14.05 -21.04
CA LEU A 4 31.36 -13.44 -21.16
C LEU A 4 31.26 -11.93 -20.94
N SER A 5 32.07 -11.41 -20.03
CA SER A 5 32.15 -9.97 -19.69
C SER A 5 32.46 -9.09 -20.92
N SER A 6 33.15 -9.62 -21.91
CA SER A 6 33.49 -8.94 -23.17
C SER A 6 32.25 -8.56 -24.02
N TYR A 7 31.08 -9.19 -23.81
CA TYR A 7 29.87 -8.89 -24.55
C TYR A 7 29.03 -7.73 -23.94
N TYR A 8 29.37 -7.31 -22.73
CA TYR A 8 28.62 -6.29 -22.03
C TYR A 8 29.47 -5.02 -21.84
N LYS A 9 28.88 -3.86 -22.14
CA LYS A 9 29.54 -2.57 -21.88
C LYS A 9 29.76 -2.34 -20.39
N GLU A 10 28.80 -2.78 -19.57
CA GLU A 10 28.78 -2.59 -18.11
C GLU A 10 28.42 -3.92 -17.44
N PRO A 11 29.39 -4.83 -17.29
CA PRO A 11 29.13 -6.18 -16.75
C PRO A 11 28.61 -6.16 -15.31
N ASP A 12 28.99 -5.15 -14.52
CA ASP A 12 28.59 -5.00 -13.12
C ASP A 12 27.09 -4.67 -12.93
N ARG A 13 26.42 -4.23 -14.00
CA ARG A 13 24.95 -4.03 -14.00
C ARG A 13 24.15 -5.30 -14.27
N ILE A 14 24.83 -6.38 -14.64
CA ILE A 14 24.16 -7.60 -15.04
C ILE A 14 24.06 -8.54 -13.84
N ALA A 15 22.88 -8.60 -13.25
CA ALA A 15 22.62 -9.28 -11.98
C ALA A 15 23.13 -10.73 -11.94
N HIS A 16 22.85 -11.54 -12.99
CA HIS A 16 23.28 -12.93 -13.02
C HIS A 16 24.79 -13.11 -13.17
N LYS A 17 25.48 -12.16 -13.83
CA LYS A 17 26.94 -12.18 -13.93
C LYS A 17 27.58 -11.82 -12.58
N VAL A 18 27.13 -10.77 -11.93
CA VAL A 18 27.60 -10.36 -10.60
C VAL A 18 27.44 -11.51 -9.61
N LEU A 19 26.27 -12.21 -9.65
CA LEU A 19 26.05 -13.36 -8.80
C LEU A 19 27.00 -14.53 -9.13
N ALA A 20 27.22 -14.82 -10.41
CA ALA A 20 28.14 -15.91 -10.84
C ALA A 20 29.57 -15.62 -10.42
N ASP A 21 30.05 -14.38 -10.55
CA ASP A 21 31.37 -13.97 -10.10
C ASP A 21 31.50 -14.10 -8.57
N ARG A 22 30.51 -13.65 -7.82
CA ARG A 22 30.45 -13.76 -6.36
C ARG A 22 30.45 -15.22 -5.86
N ILE A 23 29.76 -16.12 -6.57
CA ILE A 23 29.80 -17.55 -6.28
C ILE A 23 31.21 -18.08 -6.54
N GLY A 24 31.84 -17.71 -7.66
CA GLY A 24 33.19 -18.14 -8.01
C GLY A 24 34.30 -17.59 -7.09
N GLU A 25 34.12 -16.39 -6.53
CA GLU A 25 35.00 -15.81 -5.50
C GLU A 25 34.96 -16.60 -4.18
N ARG A 26 33.75 -17.06 -3.79
CA ARG A 26 33.55 -17.86 -2.57
C ARG A 26 33.99 -19.31 -2.73
N ASP A 27 33.70 -19.90 -3.88
CA ASP A 27 34.03 -21.27 -4.21
C ASP A 27 34.45 -21.40 -5.70
N PRO A 28 35.75 -21.31 -5.99
CA PRO A 28 36.25 -21.39 -7.35
C PRO A 28 35.90 -22.69 -8.09
N GLY A 29 35.72 -23.79 -7.34
CA GLY A 29 35.33 -25.10 -7.89
C GLY A 29 33.88 -25.15 -8.39
N ASN A 30 33.00 -24.31 -7.86
CA ASN A 30 31.57 -24.24 -8.20
C ASN A 30 31.22 -22.97 -8.97
N LYS A 31 32.17 -22.29 -9.59
CA LYS A 31 31.88 -21.12 -10.41
C LYS A 31 30.95 -21.48 -11.57
N PRO A 32 29.77 -20.85 -11.72
CA PRO A 32 28.87 -21.14 -12.83
C PRO A 32 29.52 -20.92 -14.19
N GLN A 33 29.32 -21.87 -15.08
CA GLN A 33 29.86 -21.84 -16.44
C GLN A 33 28.93 -21.13 -17.41
N VAL A 34 29.40 -20.92 -18.64
CA VAL A 34 28.60 -20.34 -19.71
C VAL A 34 27.36 -21.20 -19.96
N ASN A 35 26.17 -20.60 -20.03
CA ASN A 35 24.85 -21.23 -20.17
C ASN A 35 24.28 -21.94 -18.94
N ASP A 36 24.97 -21.95 -17.81
CA ASP A 36 24.39 -22.46 -16.57
C ASP A 36 23.21 -21.59 -16.11
N ARG A 37 22.19 -22.24 -15.52
CA ARG A 37 21.07 -21.58 -14.90
C ARG A 37 21.36 -21.41 -13.42
N VAL A 38 21.69 -20.19 -13.02
CA VAL A 38 21.96 -19.86 -11.62
C VAL A 38 20.66 -19.46 -10.94
N PRO A 39 20.17 -20.22 -9.95
CA PRO A 39 19.02 -19.83 -9.16
C PRO A 39 19.37 -18.65 -8.24
N PHE A 40 18.43 -17.75 -8.05
CA PHE A 40 18.63 -16.61 -7.15
C PHE A 40 17.34 -16.19 -6.47
N ILE A 41 17.49 -15.53 -5.33
CA ILE A 41 16.39 -14.93 -4.57
C ILE A 41 16.78 -13.49 -4.25
N TYR A 42 15.82 -12.56 -4.38
CA TYR A 42 15.97 -11.19 -3.89
C TYR A 42 15.97 -11.17 -2.36
N ILE A 43 16.93 -10.47 -1.79
CA ILE A 43 17.11 -10.33 -0.34
C ILE A 43 16.88 -8.91 0.15
N GLU A 44 16.46 -8.78 1.41
CA GLU A 44 16.39 -7.49 2.08
C GLU A 44 17.79 -6.89 2.22
N THR A 45 17.99 -5.68 1.69
CA THR A 45 19.25 -4.95 1.80
C THR A 45 19.09 -3.74 2.72
N LYS A 46 20.15 -3.46 3.49
CA LYS A 46 20.21 -2.25 4.31
C LYS A 46 20.63 -1.06 3.44
N GLY A 47 19.80 0.00 3.41
CA GLY A 47 20.09 1.20 2.64
C GLY A 47 19.59 1.18 1.20
N LYS A 48 19.94 2.23 0.44
CA LYS A 48 19.53 2.40 -0.96
C LYS A 48 20.51 1.67 -1.87
N VAL A 49 20.16 0.45 -2.26
CA VAL A 49 20.92 -0.33 -3.25
C VAL A 49 20.34 -0.07 -4.64
N THR A 50 21.18 0.33 -5.58
CA THR A 50 20.79 0.73 -6.94
C THR A 50 20.89 -0.41 -7.94
N LEU A 51 21.84 -1.33 -7.76
CA LEU A 51 22.09 -2.41 -8.70
C LEU A 51 21.35 -3.70 -8.28
N GLN A 52 20.75 -4.37 -9.26
CA GLN A 52 20.03 -5.63 -9.01
C GLN A 52 20.95 -6.76 -8.54
N GLY A 53 22.19 -6.79 -9.03
CA GLY A 53 23.19 -7.79 -8.63
C GLY A 53 23.46 -7.84 -7.14
N ASP A 54 23.40 -6.66 -6.47
CA ASP A 54 23.64 -6.54 -5.04
C ASP A 54 22.42 -6.94 -4.17
N ARG A 55 21.26 -7.12 -4.81
CA ARG A 55 20.01 -7.48 -4.14
C ARG A 55 19.65 -8.96 -4.30
N ILE A 56 20.47 -9.74 -4.95
CA ILE A 56 20.20 -11.15 -5.20
C ILE A 56 21.28 -12.03 -4.59
N GLU A 57 20.89 -13.23 -4.14
CA GLU A 57 21.81 -14.25 -3.64
C GLU A 57 21.36 -15.65 -3.99
N HIS A 58 22.32 -16.58 -3.98
CA HIS A 58 22.03 -17.99 -4.21
C HIS A 58 21.25 -18.59 -3.04
N PRO A 59 20.25 -19.48 -3.28
CA PRO A 59 19.39 -20.02 -2.22
C PRO A 59 20.14 -20.77 -1.10
N SER A 60 21.25 -21.48 -1.41
CA SER A 60 22.06 -22.15 -0.40
C SER A 60 22.73 -21.15 0.54
N PHE A 61 23.31 -20.07 0.00
CA PHE A 61 23.95 -19.02 0.79
C PHE A 61 22.94 -18.30 1.70
N ILE A 62 21.71 -18.05 1.20
CA ILE A 62 20.63 -17.45 2.00
C ILE A 62 20.27 -18.33 3.19
N ARG A 63 20.19 -19.66 3.00
CA ARG A 63 19.88 -20.61 4.08
C ARG A 63 20.98 -20.68 5.12
N GLU A 64 22.22 -20.75 4.67
CA GLU A 64 23.41 -20.83 5.53
C GLU A 64 23.55 -19.58 6.40
N HIS A 65 23.43 -18.40 5.79
CA HIS A 65 23.61 -17.11 6.47
C HIS A 65 22.31 -16.53 7.04
N LYS A 66 21.18 -17.27 6.95
CA LYS A 66 19.85 -16.86 7.46
C LYS A 66 19.42 -15.49 6.96
N LEU A 67 19.72 -15.18 5.69
CA LEU A 67 19.32 -13.93 5.07
C LEU A 67 17.81 -13.90 4.85
N LYS A 68 17.20 -12.72 4.88
CA LYS A 68 15.77 -12.56 4.70
C LYS A 68 15.44 -12.26 3.23
N PRO A 69 14.51 -13.02 2.60
CA PRO A 69 13.98 -12.69 1.29
C PRO A 69 13.24 -11.34 1.32
N ASP A 70 13.38 -10.58 0.23
CA ASP A 70 12.63 -9.32 0.04
C ASP A 70 11.20 -9.62 -0.44
N TYR A 71 10.32 -9.95 0.49
CA TYR A 71 8.90 -10.23 0.20
C TYR A 71 8.18 -9.02 -0.40
N GLU A 72 8.53 -7.80 -0.01
CA GLU A 72 7.94 -6.59 -0.57
C GLU A 72 8.22 -6.48 -2.07
N PHE A 73 9.46 -6.78 -2.48
CA PHE A 73 9.84 -6.84 -3.89
C PHE A 73 9.04 -7.88 -4.67
N TYR A 74 8.90 -9.11 -4.14
CA TYR A 74 8.12 -10.16 -4.81
C TYR A 74 6.64 -9.82 -4.91
N ILE A 75 6.04 -9.28 -3.85
CA ILE A 75 4.66 -8.85 -3.87
C ILE A 75 4.46 -7.75 -4.93
N THR A 76 5.27 -6.70 -4.90
CA THR A 76 5.08 -5.52 -5.76
C THR A 76 5.39 -5.78 -7.23
N ASN A 77 6.46 -6.55 -7.52
CA ASN A 77 6.96 -6.68 -8.88
C ASN A 77 6.55 -7.96 -9.60
N GLN A 78 6.25 -9.04 -8.85
CA GLN A 78 5.95 -10.34 -9.44
C GLN A 78 4.48 -10.75 -9.30
N ILE A 79 3.86 -10.47 -8.15
CA ILE A 79 2.51 -10.96 -7.81
C ILE A 79 1.44 -9.90 -8.07
N MET A 80 1.64 -8.69 -7.55
CA MET A 80 0.61 -7.64 -7.53
C MET A 80 0.14 -7.27 -8.93
N LYS A 81 1.05 -7.10 -9.87
CA LYS A 81 0.72 -6.66 -11.23
C LYS A 81 -0.21 -7.62 -11.98
N PRO A 82 0.10 -8.92 -12.14
CA PRO A 82 -0.78 -9.86 -12.82
C PRO A 82 -2.11 -10.07 -12.05
N VAL A 83 -2.08 -10.12 -10.73
CA VAL A 83 -3.28 -10.25 -9.90
C VAL A 83 -4.20 -9.06 -10.11
N CYS A 84 -3.69 -7.83 -10.02
CA CYS A 84 -4.50 -6.63 -10.22
C CYS A 84 -5.04 -6.49 -11.65
N GLN A 85 -4.35 -7.02 -12.66
CA GLN A 85 -4.87 -7.06 -14.02
C GLN A 85 -6.15 -7.90 -14.13
N ILE A 86 -6.18 -9.06 -13.50
CA ILE A 86 -7.34 -9.96 -13.47
C ILE A 86 -8.47 -9.34 -12.65
N TYR A 87 -8.19 -8.90 -11.44
CA TYR A 87 -9.21 -8.36 -10.54
C TYR A 87 -9.77 -7.01 -10.98
N ALA A 88 -9.03 -6.22 -11.78
CA ALA A 88 -9.55 -4.99 -12.35
C ALA A 88 -10.75 -5.23 -13.29
N LEU A 89 -10.86 -6.42 -13.90
CA LEU A 89 -11.98 -6.80 -14.75
C LEU A 89 -13.25 -7.16 -13.96
N SER A 90 -13.08 -7.57 -12.71
CA SER A 90 -14.19 -7.96 -11.81
C SER A 90 -14.22 -7.09 -10.56
N LEU A 91 -13.78 -5.85 -10.70
CA LEU A 91 -13.60 -4.92 -9.57
C LEU A 91 -14.91 -4.66 -8.81
N GLU A 92 -16.04 -4.59 -9.54
CA GLU A 92 -17.38 -4.40 -8.97
C GLU A 92 -17.83 -5.53 -8.04
N LYS A 93 -17.19 -6.71 -8.14
CA LYS A 93 -17.47 -7.87 -7.26
C LYS A 93 -16.63 -7.88 -5.99
N LEU A 94 -15.68 -6.95 -5.88
CA LEU A 94 -14.81 -6.86 -4.69
C LEU A 94 -15.53 -6.12 -3.56
N PRO A 95 -15.37 -6.59 -2.30
CA PRO A 95 -15.91 -5.89 -1.14
C PRO A 95 -15.38 -4.45 -1.04
N GLY A 96 -16.27 -3.51 -0.71
CA GLY A 96 -15.91 -2.09 -0.53
C GLY A 96 -15.82 -1.26 -1.81
N TYR A 97 -16.20 -1.83 -2.97
CA TYR A 97 -16.12 -1.13 -4.25
C TYR A 97 -17.44 -0.55 -4.76
N THR A 98 -18.57 -1.00 -4.28
CA THR A 98 -19.92 -0.69 -4.79
C THR A 98 -20.24 0.80 -4.94
N GLU A 99 -19.61 1.68 -4.16
CA GLU A 99 -19.85 3.14 -4.21
C GLU A 99 -19.05 3.86 -5.31
N GLN A 100 -18.11 3.19 -5.97
CA GLN A 100 -17.20 3.84 -6.93
C GLN A 100 -17.47 3.50 -8.40
N MET A 101 -18.51 2.71 -8.72
CA MET A 101 -18.78 2.28 -10.09
C MET A 101 -19.00 3.45 -11.06
N ASN A 102 -19.79 4.43 -10.66
CA ASN A 102 -20.12 5.59 -11.49
C ASN A 102 -18.88 6.46 -11.81
N VAL A 103 -17.83 6.40 -10.98
CA VAL A 103 -16.61 7.20 -11.17
C VAL A 103 -15.85 6.77 -12.43
N PHE A 104 -15.80 5.48 -12.74
CA PHE A 104 -15.05 4.99 -13.90
C PHE A 104 -15.79 5.22 -15.22
N GLU A 105 -17.12 5.18 -15.24
CA GLU A 105 -17.93 5.56 -16.39
C GLU A 105 -17.75 7.05 -16.72
N HIS A 106 -17.86 7.91 -15.71
CA HIS A 106 -17.59 9.35 -15.86
C HIS A 106 -16.15 9.65 -16.29
N MET A 107 -15.16 8.88 -15.81
CA MET A 107 -13.77 9.02 -16.25
C MET A 107 -13.62 8.66 -17.73
N TYR A 108 -14.29 7.61 -18.21
CA TYR A 108 -14.26 7.24 -19.60
C TYR A 108 -14.87 8.34 -20.47
N GLU A 109 -16.07 8.80 -20.15
CA GLU A 109 -16.73 9.91 -20.84
C GLU A 109 -15.86 11.18 -20.87
N LYS A 110 -15.24 11.52 -19.74
CA LYS A 110 -14.31 12.65 -19.67
C LYS A 110 -13.15 12.51 -20.65
N TYR A 111 -12.51 11.34 -20.71
CA TYR A 111 -11.38 11.10 -21.62
C TYR A 111 -11.80 11.16 -23.08
N VAL A 112 -13.01 10.69 -23.41
CA VAL A 112 -13.55 10.81 -24.77
C VAL A 112 -13.87 12.26 -25.12
N LYS A 113 -14.46 13.05 -24.20
CA LYS A 113 -14.70 14.49 -24.35
C LYS A 113 -13.41 15.28 -24.53
N GLU A 114 -12.31 14.86 -23.88
CA GLU A 114 -10.96 15.43 -24.04
C GLU A 114 -10.31 15.05 -25.39
N GLY A 115 -11.00 14.38 -26.29
CA GLY A 115 -10.50 14.00 -27.62
C GLY A 115 -9.58 12.77 -27.63
N LYS A 116 -9.52 11.98 -26.55
CA LYS A 116 -8.75 10.74 -26.54
C LYS A 116 -9.48 9.65 -27.34
N LEU A 117 -8.71 8.88 -28.09
CA LEU A 117 -9.23 7.74 -28.83
C LEU A 117 -9.87 6.72 -27.87
N PRO A 118 -11.00 6.08 -28.21
CA PRO A 118 -11.72 5.17 -27.31
C PRO A 118 -10.84 4.08 -26.69
N HIS A 119 -9.96 3.45 -27.47
CA HIS A 119 -9.04 2.43 -26.96
C HIS A 119 -8.04 2.98 -25.93
N LYS A 120 -7.59 4.23 -26.08
CA LYS A 120 -6.70 4.90 -25.10
C LYS A 120 -7.47 5.26 -23.83
N ALA A 121 -8.71 5.72 -23.95
CA ALA A 121 -9.59 6.01 -22.83
C ALA A 121 -9.86 4.74 -22.00
N ILE A 122 -10.20 3.64 -22.64
CA ILE A 122 -10.38 2.33 -21.98
C ILE A 122 -9.12 1.90 -21.24
N LYS A 123 -7.95 2.01 -21.87
CA LYS A 123 -6.67 1.66 -21.24
C LYS A 123 -6.42 2.48 -19.97
N LEU A 124 -6.64 3.79 -20.00
CA LEU A 124 -6.48 4.67 -18.86
C LEU A 124 -7.43 4.34 -17.70
N VAL A 125 -8.69 4.04 -18.03
CA VAL A 125 -9.68 3.61 -17.04
C VAL A 125 -9.26 2.28 -16.41
N LEU A 126 -8.79 1.32 -17.24
CA LEU A 126 -8.31 0.04 -16.74
C LEU A 126 -7.10 0.19 -15.81
N GLU A 127 -6.16 1.06 -16.12
CA GLU A 127 -5.02 1.38 -15.25
C GLU A 127 -5.49 1.96 -13.89
N LYS A 128 -6.53 2.79 -13.88
CA LYS A 128 -7.13 3.28 -12.64
C LYS A 128 -7.83 2.17 -11.85
N LYS A 129 -8.59 1.30 -12.52
CA LYS A 129 -9.19 0.11 -11.90
C LYS A 129 -8.14 -0.80 -11.28
N GLN A 130 -7.01 -1.04 -11.96
CA GLN A 130 -5.88 -1.82 -11.43
C GLN A 130 -5.29 -1.18 -10.17
N LYS A 131 -5.18 0.15 -10.14
CA LYS A 131 -4.69 0.87 -8.95
C LYS A 131 -5.65 0.74 -7.76
N VAL A 132 -6.95 0.80 -7.99
CA VAL A 132 -7.95 0.57 -6.93
C VAL A 132 -7.90 -0.87 -6.44
N ALA A 133 -7.87 -1.86 -7.35
CA ALA A 133 -7.71 -3.27 -7.00
C ALA A 133 -6.43 -3.53 -6.19
N SER A 134 -5.32 -2.89 -6.57
CA SER A 134 -4.05 -2.96 -5.83
C SER A 134 -4.19 -2.46 -4.39
N ASN A 135 -4.86 -1.33 -4.19
CA ASN A 135 -5.07 -0.79 -2.84
C ASN A 135 -6.00 -1.66 -2.00
N LEU A 136 -7.07 -2.21 -2.61
CA LEU A 136 -8.02 -3.07 -1.91
C LEU A 136 -7.41 -4.41 -1.50
N ILE A 137 -6.61 -5.02 -2.37
CA ILE A 137 -6.09 -6.38 -2.15
C ILE A 137 -4.77 -6.35 -1.38
N PHE A 138 -3.87 -5.43 -1.72
CA PHE A 138 -2.49 -5.41 -1.21
C PHE A 138 -2.18 -4.23 -0.29
N GLY A 139 -3.05 -3.23 -0.20
CA GLY A 139 -2.78 -1.99 0.53
C GLY A 139 -2.39 -2.22 1.99
N ASP A 140 -3.12 -3.08 2.70
CA ASP A 140 -2.85 -3.38 4.11
C ASP A 140 -1.55 -4.17 4.29
N ILE A 141 -1.33 -5.18 3.45
CA ILE A 141 -0.13 -6.03 3.49
C ILE A 141 1.13 -5.17 3.22
N LEU A 142 1.10 -4.32 2.20
CA LEU A 142 2.21 -3.45 1.87
C LEU A 142 2.48 -2.41 2.95
N ARG A 143 1.42 -1.85 3.54
CA ARG A 143 1.53 -0.91 4.66
C ARG A 143 2.16 -1.57 5.88
N GLU A 144 1.70 -2.77 6.23
CA GLU A 144 2.24 -3.52 7.35
C GLU A 144 3.71 -3.92 7.13
N THR A 145 4.05 -4.42 5.94
CA THR A 145 5.42 -4.79 5.58
C THR A 145 6.36 -3.59 5.65
N ARG A 146 5.92 -2.44 5.10
CA ARG A 146 6.69 -1.20 5.17
C ARG A 146 6.88 -0.72 6.61
N ASN A 147 5.84 -0.75 7.42
CA ASN A 147 5.90 -0.36 8.82
C ASN A 147 6.84 -1.27 9.62
N LYS A 148 6.80 -2.58 9.38
CA LYS A 148 7.74 -3.54 9.98
C LYS A 148 9.19 -3.20 9.63
N ARG A 149 9.46 -2.89 8.36
CA ARG A 149 10.81 -2.54 7.88
C ARG A 149 11.32 -1.23 8.48
N LEU A 150 10.46 -0.24 8.63
CA LEU A 150 10.79 1.08 9.18
C LEU A 150 10.74 1.12 10.72
N GLY A 151 10.37 0.05 11.39
CA GLY A 151 10.20 0.01 12.84
C GLY A 151 8.99 0.81 13.36
N ASN A 152 8.09 1.23 12.48
CA ASN A 152 6.94 2.10 12.80
C ASN A 152 5.75 1.36 13.47
N ARG A 153 5.92 0.14 13.93
CA ARG A 153 4.83 -0.67 14.51
C ARG A 153 4.17 -0.01 15.73
N GLU A 154 4.96 0.68 16.55
CA GLU A 154 4.45 1.33 17.75
C GLU A 154 3.71 2.63 17.45
N ILE A 155 4.14 3.36 16.43
CA ILE A 155 3.51 4.63 16.02
C ILE A 155 2.09 4.40 15.56
N THR A 156 1.82 3.35 14.78
CA THR A 156 0.46 3.04 14.30
C THR A 156 -0.47 2.67 15.45
N LYS A 157 -0.02 1.90 16.44
CA LYS A 157 -0.79 1.58 17.64
C LYS A 157 -1.08 2.84 18.46
N TRP A 158 -0.09 3.72 18.61
CA TRP A 158 -0.24 4.96 19.35
C TRP A 158 -1.25 5.93 18.69
N PHE A 159 -1.23 6.08 17.35
CA PHE A 159 -2.22 6.88 16.63
C PHE A 159 -3.63 6.29 16.71
N THR A 160 -3.79 4.99 16.63
CA THR A 160 -5.08 4.31 16.78
C THR A 160 -5.61 4.52 18.19
N GLN A 161 -4.76 4.38 19.21
CA GLN A 161 -5.13 4.57 20.61
C GLN A 161 -5.49 6.04 20.91
N LYS A 162 -4.75 7.01 20.34
CA LYS A 162 -5.03 8.44 20.49
C LYS A 162 -6.35 8.84 19.82
N ASN A 163 -6.69 8.26 18.67
CA ASN A 163 -7.97 8.50 18.00
C ASN A 163 -9.15 7.94 18.79
N ILE A 164 -9.00 6.79 19.44
CA ILE A 164 -10.03 6.22 20.32
C ILE A 164 -10.24 7.13 21.54
N ILE A 165 -9.17 7.57 22.19
CA ILE A 165 -9.22 8.48 23.34
C ILE A 165 -9.83 9.83 22.96
N SER A 166 -9.47 10.39 21.79
CA SER A 166 -10.03 11.66 21.30
C SER A 166 -11.53 11.58 20.96
N THR A 167 -12.00 10.45 20.45
CA THR A 167 -13.43 10.22 20.17
C THR A 167 -14.23 9.99 21.43
N GLU A 168 -13.68 9.32 22.44
CA GLU A 168 -14.33 9.17 23.76
C GLU A 168 -14.38 10.50 24.52
N SER A 169 -13.30 11.29 24.48
CA SER A 169 -13.26 12.63 25.07
C SER A 169 -14.28 13.57 24.44
N LYS A 170 -14.42 13.55 23.09
CA LYS A 170 -15.43 14.33 22.36
C LYS A 170 -16.85 13.89 22.70
N LYS A 171 -17.10 12.58 22.88
CA LYS A 171 -18.40 12.06 23.34
C LYS A 171 -18.72 12.51 24.76
N LYS A 172 -17.74 12.47 25.69
CA LYS A 172 -17.92 12.95 27.07
C LYS A 172 -18.21 14.46 27.15
N VAL A 173 -17.55 15.27 26.34
CA VAL A 173 -17.79 16.72 26.23
C VAL A 173 -19.17 17.01 25.65
N LYS A 174 -19.57 16.31 24.56
CA LYS A 174 -20.88 16.46 23.95
C LYS A 174 -22.02 16.08 24.92
N ASN A 175 -21.85 15.01 25.69
CA ASN A 175 -22.81 14.58 26.69
C ASN A 175 -22.91 15.55 27.89
N LYS A 176 -21.78 16.21 28.25
CA LYS A 176 -21.75 17.23 29.31
C LYS A 176 -22.47 18.52 28.87
N LEU A 177 -22.22 18.97 27.61
CA LEU A 177 -22.90 20.11 27.01
C LEU A 177 -24.41 19.86 26.87
N HIS A 178 -24.84 18.65 26.48
CA HIS A 178 -26.26 18.31 26.35
C HIS A 178 -26.97 18.22 27.71
N LYS A 179 -26.27 17.83 28.78
CA LYS A 179 -26.81 17.90 30.15
C LYS A 179 -26.93 19.33 30.64
N SER A 180 -25.94 20.18 30.37
CA SER A 180 -25.96 21.60 30.77
C SER A 180 -27.07 22.39 30.05
N SER A 181 -27.30 22.13 28.77
CA SER A 181 -28.40 22.76 28.02
C SER A 181 -29.79 22.31 28.50
N LYS A 182 -29.96 21.07 28.96
CA LYS A 182 -31.23 20.62 29.56
C LYS A 182 -31.50 21.22 30.95
N ILE A 183 -30.49 21.56 31.69
CA ILE A 183 -30.64 22.24 32.99
C ILE A 183 -31.00 23.70 32.77
N LEU A 184 -30.34 24.41 31.82
CA LEU A 184 -30.67 25.79 31.48
C LEU A 184 -32.09 25.95 30.93
N ASN A 185 -32.57 25.03 30.10
CA ASN A 185 -33.96 25.10 29.60
C ASN A 185 -35.00 24.79 30.68
N LYS A 186 -34.63 24.02 31.72
CA LYS A 186 -35.54 23.78 32.85
C LYS A 186 -35.66 24.98 33.80
N GLU A 187 -34.60 25.77 33.94
CA GLU A 187 -34.64 27.03 34.71
C GLU A 187 -35.41 28.13 33.96
N TYR A 188 -35.37 28.16 32.62
CA TYR A 188 -36.12 29.13 31.81
C TYR A 188 -37.63 28.86 31.77
N ASP A 189 -38.07 27.59 31.84
CA ASP A 189 -39.49 27.22 31.87
C ASP A 189 -40.14 27.43 33.26
N SER A 190 -39.33 27.56 34.34
CA SER A 190 -39.86 27.82 35.70
C SER A 190 -40.06 29.31 36.00
N ASP A 191 -39.44 30.20 35.24
CA ASP A 191 -39.58 31.66 35.46
C ASP A 191 -40.66 32.32 34.58
N PHE A 192 -41.36 31.53 33.73
CA PHE A 192 -42.39 32.05 32.84
C PHE A 192 -43.84 31.74 33.27
N GLU A 193 -44.06 31.11 34.43
CA GLU A 193 -45.43 30.77 34.96
C GLU A 193 -45.92 31.67 36.10
N SER A 194 -45.47 32.94 36.20
CA SER A 194 -45.99 33.86 37.19
C SER A 194 -46.04 35.30 36.72
N GLU A 195 -46.98 35.63 35.80
CA GLU A 195 -47.56 36.95 35.67
C GLU A 195 -48.99 36.81 35.08
N ASP A 196 -49.95 36.45 35.94
CA ASP A 196 -51.31 36.68 35.67
C ASP A 196 -51.59 38.22 35.73
N TYR A 197 -51.84 38.83 34.58
CA TYR A 197 -52.37 40.21 34.50
C TYR A 197 -53.85 40.10 34.61
N ASP A 198 -54.36 40.42 35.82
CA ASP A 198 -55.70 40.90 36.02
C ASP A 198 -55.87 42.28 35.32
N SER A 199 -56.76 42.36 34.37
CA SER A 199 -57.28 43.63 33.84
C SER A 199 -58.80 43.61 33.91
N ASP A 200 -59.30 44.06 35.04
CA ASP A 200 -60.66 44.68 35.14
C ASP A 200 -60.58 46.12 34.58
N GLU A 201 -61.40 46.41 33.60
CA GLU A 201 -62.30 47.53 33.23
C GLU A 201 -62.45 47.68 31.72
#